data_a457fb5693f50c06aaf3a046c5d60608
#
_entry.id   a457fb5693f50c06aaf3a046c5d60608
#
_cell.length_a   1.000
_cell.length_b   1.000
_cell.length_c   1.000
_cell.angle_alpha   90.00
_cell.angle_beta   90.00
_cell.angle_gamma   90.00
#
_symmetry.space_group_name_H-M   'P 1'
#
loop_
_entity.id
_entity.type
_entity.pdbx_description
1 polymer ?
#
loop_
_entity_poly.entity_id
_entity_poly.type
_entity_poly.pdbx_seq_one_letter_code
_entity_poly.pdbx_strand_id
1 'polypeptide(L)'
;SPEQQLLEYDRRHAWHPYAPTVGADPVLAVMAANGVRLRLHDGEHRYEVIDAMASWWCQIHGYRNPVLDEALNRQSSQFSHVMFGGL
;
A
#
# COMPACT_ATOMS: atom_id res chain seq x y z
N SER A 1 14.27 -6.47 12.72
CA SER A 1 13.80 -7.12 11.49
C SER A 1 13.51 -6.09 10.41
N PRO A 2 13.46 -6.50 9.13
CA PRO A 2 13.10 -5.59 8.04
C PRO A 2 11.74 -4.94 8.25
N GLU A 3 10.76 -5.67 8.78
CA GLU A 3 9.41 -5.18 9.03
C GLU A 3 9.40 -4.12 10.14
N GLN A 4 10.16 -4.34 11.20
CA GLN A 4 10.30 -3.34 12.27
C GLN A 4 10.98 -2.07 11.77
N GLN A 5 12.00 -2.21 10.95
CA GLN A 5 12.70 -1.08 10.34
C GLN A 5 11.78 -0.28 9.42
N LEU A 6 10.97 -0.98 8.61
CA LEU A 6 10.01 -0.33 7.73
C LEU A 6 8.97 0.47 8.53
N LEU A 7 8.40 -0.14 9.58
CA LEU A 7 7.40 0.52 10.42
C LEU A 7 7.99 1.72 11.16
N GLU A 8 9.23 1.62 11.64
CA GLU A 8 9.89 2.75 12.28
C GLU A 8 10.19 3.87 11.30
N TYR A 9 10.62 3.54 10.08
CA TYR A 9 10.84 4.54 9.04
C TYR A 9 9.54 5.25 8.67
N ASP A 10 8.46 4.49 8.51
CA ASP A 10 7.13 5.03 8.23
C ASP A 10 6.69 5.98 9.35
N ARG A 11 6.82 5.56 10.60
CA ARG A 11 6.42 6.38 11.75
C ARG A 11 7.10 7.73 11.76
N ARG A 12 8.35 7.79 11.31
CA ARG A 12 9.17 9.01 11.34
C ARG A 12 8.97 9.91 10.11
N HIS A 13 8.52 9.36 8.98
CA HIS A 13 8.56 10.07 7.70
C HIS A 13 7.22 10.15 6.96
N ALA A 14 6.23 9.32 7.33
CA ALA A 14 4.95 9.28 6.63
C ALA A 14 3.82 9.79 7.51
N TRP A 15 2.96 10.61 6.94
CA TRP A 15 1.73 11.06 7.59
C TRP A 15 0.55 10.36 6.91
N HIS A 16 -0.11 9.47 7.65
CA HIS A 16 -1.22 8.69 7.13
C HIS A 16 -2.53 9.47 7.10
N PRO A 17 -3.42 9.16 6.16
CA PRO A 17 -4.75 9.80 6.08
C PRO A 17 -5.52 9.65 7.39
N TYR A 18 -6.21 10.72 7.78
CA TYR A 18 -7.07 10.76 8.98
C TYR A 18 -6.31 10.47 10.29
N ALA A 19 -5.00 10.59 10.30
CA ALA A 19 -4.19 10.40 11.49
C ALA A 19 -3.68 11.75 12.01
N PRO A 20 -3.52 11.93 13.34
CA PRO A 20 -2.86 13.10 13.88
C PRO A 20 -1.37 13.07 13.54
N THR A 21 -0.73 14.25 13.52
CA THR A 21 0.70 14.34 13.25
C THR A 21 1.55 13.86 14.43
N VAL A 22 0.97 13.86 15.63
CA VAL A 22 1.63 13.42 16.86
C VAL A 22 0.70 12.43 17.56
N GLY A 23 1.25 11.32 18.04
CA GLY A 23 0.50 10.32 18.78
C GLY A 23 -0.44 9.49 17.94
N ALA A 24 -0.13 9.30 16.64
CA ALA A 24 -0.92 8.43 15.77
C ALA A 24 -0.83 6.97 16.24
N ASP A 25 -1.92 6.22 16.00
CA ASP A 25 -1.94 4.79 16.25
C ASP A 25 -0.94 4.07 15.34
N PRO A 26 -0.38 2.93 15.79
CA PRO A 26 0.50 2.14 14.96
C PRO A 26 -0.19 1.67 13.67
N VAL A 27 0.57 1.59 12.59
CA VAL A 27 0.11 1.04 11.31
C VAL A 27 0.67 -0.36 11.12
N LEU A 28 0.13 -1.07 10.12
CA LEU A 28 0.62 -2.39 9.73
C LEU A 28 1.40 -2.25 8.41
N ALA A 29 2.50 -3.01 8.32
CA ALA A 29 3.24 -3.09 7.07
C ALA A 29 2.53 -4.06 6.12
N VAL A 30 2.39 -3.66 4.86
CA VAL A 30 1.88 -4.56 3.82
C VAL A 30 3.09 -5.19 3.14
N MET A 31 3.24 -6.50 3.31
CA MET A 31 4.39 -7.24 2.79
C MET A 31 4.09 -7.89 1.43
N ALA A 32 2.84 -8.19 1.15
CA ALA A 32 2.39 -8.74 -0.12
C ALA A 32 0.88 -8.56 -0.27
N ALA A 33 0.43 -8.57 -1.51
CA ALA A 33 -0.99 -8.50 -1.84
C ALA A 33 -1.24 -9.36 -3.08
N ASN A 34 -2.34 -10.12 -3.09
CA ASN A 34 -2.74 -10.92 -4.25
C ASN A 34 -4.24 -11.22 -4.18
N GLY A 35 -4.96 -11.04 -5.29
CA GLY A 35 -6.40 -11.26 -5.32
C GLY A 35 -7.10 -10.36 -4.31
N VAL A 36 -7.77 -10.96 -3.33
CA VAL A 36 -8.46 -10.23 -2.26
C VAL A 36 -7.71 -10.25 -0.93
N ARG A 37 -6.47 -10.75 -0.91
CA ARG A 37 -5.72 -11.00 0.31
C ARG A 37 -4.55 -10.06 0.46
N LEU A 38 -4.31 -9.64 1.70
CA LEU A 38 -3.13 -8.90 2.11
C LEU A 38 -2.33 -9.73 3.11
N ARG A 39 -1.02 -9.68 2.99
CA ARG A 39 -0.10 -10.18 4.01
C ARG A 39 0.43 -8.98 4.77
N LEU A 40 0.10 -8.93 6.05
CA LEU A 40 0.41 -7.81 6.94
C LEU A 40 1.42 -8.22 8.00
N HIS A 41 2.08 -7.24 8.58
CA HIS A 41 3.02 -7.44 9.68
C HIS A 41 2.94 -6.26 10.64
N ASP A 42 2.94 -6.55 11.95
CA ASP A 42 2.89 -5.52 13.00
C ASP A 42 4.27 -5.21 13.63
N GLY A 43 5.32 -5.82 13.11
CA GLY A 43 6.68 -5.76 13.67
C GLY A 43 7.07 -7.02 14.42
N GLU A 44 6.10 -7.83 14.85
CA GLU A 44 6.32 -9.09 15.57
C GLU A 44 5.62 -10.27 14.89
N HIS A 45 4.40 -10.07 14.42
CA HIS A 45 3.54 -11.12 13.88
C HIS A 45 3.13 -10.87 12.45
N ARG A 46 2.95 -11.94 11.69
CA ARG A 46 2.39 -11.95 10.37
C ARG A 46 0.91 -12.28 10.41
N TYR A 47 0.15 -11.59 9.56
CA TYR A 47 -1.28 -11.85 9.36
C TYR A 47 -1.56 -12.00 7.89
N GLU A 48 -2.47 -12.89 7.55
CA GLU A 48 -3.06 -12.91 6.22
C GLU A 48 -4.55 -12.59 6.37
N VAL A 49 -5.00 -11.56 5.67
CA VAL A 49 -6.38 -11.06 5.80
C VAL A 49 -7.01 -10.91 4.44
N ILE A 50 -8.35 -10.93 4.42
CA ILE A 50 -9.14 -10.56 3.25
C ILE A 50 -9.41 -9.07 3.34
N ASP A 51 -9.08 -8.33 2.28
CA ASP A 51 -9.38 -6.90 2.20
C ASP A 51 -10.79 -6.71 1.63
N ALA A 52 -11.77 -6.66 2.51
CA ALA A 52 -13.17 -6.48 2.12
C ALA A 52 -13.48 -5.04 1.64
N MET A 53 -12.58 -4.08 1.91
CA MET A 53 -12.74 -2.70 1.45
C MET A 53 -12.08 -2.41 0.12
N ALA A 54 -11.33 -3.38 -0.41
CA ALA A 54 -10.59 -3.24 -1.68
C ALA A 54 -9.78 -1.94 -1.75
N SER A 55 -9.01 -1.63 -0.70
CA SER A 55 -8.21 -0.40 -0.56
C SER A 55 -9.04 0.85 -0.86
N TRP A 56 -10.15 1.01 -0.15
CA TRP A 56 -11.08 2.11 -0.38
C TRP A 56 -11.57 2.16 -1.83
N TRP A 57 -11.97 1.00 -2.35
CA TRP A 57 -12.54 0.81 -3.70
C TRP A 57 -11.52 0.97 -4.85
N CYS A 58 -10.26 1.11 -4.53
CA CYS A 58 -9.21 1.27 -5.56
C CYS A 58 -8.79 -0.04 -6.23
N GLN A 59 -9.06 -1.18 -5.57
CA GLN A 59 -8.64 -2.50 -6.05
C GLN A 59 -9.84 -3.38 -6.40
N ILE A 60 -10.77 -2.85 -7.18
CA ILE A 60 -12.01 -3.56 -7.53
C ILE A 60 -11.77 -4.82 -8.38
N HIS A 61 -10.64 -4.92 -9.05
CA HIS A 61 -10.25 -6.08 -9.86
C HIS A 61 -9.28 -7.01 -9.12
N GLY A 62 -9.06 -6.77 -7.83
CA GLY A 62 -8.11 -7.52 -7.02
C GLY A 62 -6.68 -7.01 -7.17
N TYR A 63 -5.85 -7.37 -6.18
CA TYR A 63 -4.43 -7.05 -6.18
C TYR A 63 -3.70 -7.91 -7.20
N ARG A 64 -2.69 -7.34 -7.83
CA ARG A 64 -1.84 -8.03 -8.80
C ARG A 64 -2.63 -8.54 -10.01
N ASN A 65 -3.63 -7.79 -10.46
CA ASN A 65 -4.28 -8.09 -11.72
C ASN A 65 -3.25 -7.93 -12.85
N PRO A 66 -2.98 -8.99 -13.65
CA PRO A 66 -1.87 -8.96 -14.61
C PRO A 66 -2.06 -7.94 -15.72
N VAL A 67 -3.28 -7.65 -16.13
CA VAL A 67 -3.56 -6.64 -17.16
C VAL A 67 -3.22 -5.24 -16.65
N LEU A 68 -3.62 -4.93 -15.42
CA LEU A 68 -3.36 -3.63 -14.81
C LEU A 68 -1.88 -3.47 -14.45
N ASP A 69 -1.26 -4.50 -13.88
CA ASP A 69 0.17 -4.47 -13.55
C ASP A 69 1.02 -4.27 -14.81
N GLU A 70 0.69 -4.95 -15.90
CA GLU A 70 1.40 -4.78 -17.17
C GLU A 70 1.24 -3.36 -17.72
N ALA A 71 0.05 -2.80 -17.67
CA ALA A 71 -0.20 -1.42 -18.09
C ALA A 71 0.63 -0.42 -17.27
N LEU A 72 0.69 -0.63 -15.95
CA LEU A 72 1.49 0.19 -15.06
C LEU A 72 2.98 0.09 -15.39
N ASN A 73 3.49 -1.11 -15.60
CA ASN A 73 4.90 -1.34 -15.96
C ASN A 73 5.27 -0.66 -17.28
N ARG A 74 4.41 -0.75 -18.29
CA ARG A 74 4.64 -0.06 -19.57
C ARG A 74 4.65 1.45 -19.39
N GLN A 75 3.69 1.99 -18.65
CA GLN A 75 3.60 3.43 -18.45
C GLN A 75 4.78 3.96 -17.64
N SER A 76 5.19 3.25 -16.58
CA SER A 76 6.29 3.69 -15.73
C SER A 76 7.64 3.71 -16.46
N SER A 77 7.78 2.97 -17.56
CA SER A 77 8.99 3.04 -18.39
C SER A 77 9.08 4.32 -19.22
N GLN A 78 7.98 5.06 -19.34
CA GLN A 78 7.93 6.34 -20.06
C GLN A 78 7.96 7.52 -19.08
N PHE A 79 7.02 7.56 -18.16
CA PHE A 79 6.98 8.54 -17.07
C PHE A 79 5.99 8.08 -15.99
N SER A 80 6.19 8.52 -14.76
CA SER A 80 5.41 8.09 -13.61
C SER A 80 4.19 8.97 -13.35
N HIS A 81 4.26 10.25 -13.68
CA HIS A 81 3.20 11.18 -13.37
C HIS A 81 3.34 12.49 -14.14
N VAL A 82 2.23 13.06 -14.50
CA VAL A 82 2.10 14.47 -14.87
C VAL A 82 0.90 15.05 -14.15
N MET A 83 0.83 16.37 -14.04
CA MET A 83 -0.36 16.99 -13.48
C MET A 83 -1.55 16.71 -14.41
N PHE A 84 -2.70 16.35 -13.84
CA PHE A 84 -3.87 15.90 -14.59
C PHE A 84 -4.84 17.05 -14.94
N GLY A 85 -4.44 18.29 -14.72
CA GLY A 85 -5.25 19.46 -15.04
C GLY A 85 -4.95 20.00 -16.43
N GLY A 86 -5.65 19.52 -17.43
CA GLY A 86 -5.49 19.95 -18.82
C GLY A 86 -4.48 19.14 -19.64
N LEU A 87 -3.89 18.11 -19.03
CA LEU A 87 -2.94 17.24 -19.71
C LEU A 87 -3.41 15.80 -19.73
#